data_55195f32a07d1e41a043ec04b7f032a8
#
_entry.id   55195f32a07d1e41a043ec04b7f032a8
#
_cell.length_a   1.000
_cell.length_b   1.000
_cell.length_c   1.000
_cell.angle_alpha   90.00
_cell.angle_beta   90.00
_cell.angle_gamma   90.00
#
_symmetry.space_group_name_H-M   'P 1'
#
loop_
_entity.id
_entity.type
_entity.pdbx_description
1 polymer ?
#
loop_
_entity_poly.entity_id
_entity_poly.type
_entity_poly.pdbx_seq_one_letter_code
_entity_poly.pdbx_strand_id
1 'polypeptide(L)'
;MERLDLLAVALGLAALAGINLYLTVFVTGLAIHFHWITLAPQYQSLEILGNPWIITIAGILYFLEFFADKIPWVDSVWDAVHTVIRPIGGALLAIQVLGHPSPAYTVIVALLAGGTSLVAHTAKAATRLATNSSPEPFSNIGLSLGEDAAVLGGLALVHFNPILALVIFLICIGAFVYFAPRIWRGMKVKIWLAWRKLNGPADRDLPVKLPVTLPARLEPVFGKENVLGETIAWAVPCVSGRARRIPANLFGALVATNEEPHRLIFVARKGGRAVARAIDLEGLSVTREPKFLAENLVIFPEVGKGPRYLFVFARPDAALVEQIVQDLNRRLSEPALQEHVTVDSAGPVG
;
A
#
# COMPACT_ATOMS: atom_id res chain seq x y z
N MET A 1 -36.87 -9.02 -10.60
CA MET A 1 -35.59 -9.73 -10.85
C MET A 1 -34.85 -9.12 -12.05
N GLU A 2 -35.50 -8.90 -13.20
CA GLU A 2 -34.83 -8.31 -14.39
C GLU A 2 -33.99 -7.05 -14.18
N ARG A 3 -34.47 -6.09 -13.37
CA ARG A 3 -33.71 -4.85 -13.12
C ARG A 3 -32.45 -5.09 -12.28
N LEU A 4 -32.46 -6.08 -11.39
CA LEU A 4 -31.31 -6.44 -10.59
C LEU A 4 -30.28 -7.17 -11.45
N ASP A 5 -30.71 -8.04 -12.35
CA ASP A 5 -29.82 -8.75 -13.28
C ASP A 5 -29.15 -7.76 -14.25
N LEU A 6 -29.90 -6.78 -14.79
CA LEU A 6 -29.35 -5.71 -15.62
C LEU A 6 -28.28 -4.92 -14.88
N LEU A 7 -28.56 -4.53 -13.64
CA LEU A 7 -27.60 -3.81 -12.81
C LEU A 7 -26.36 -4.68 -12.49
N ALA A 8 -26.57 -5.96 -12.22
CA ALA A 8 -25.48 -6.89 -11.91
C ALA A 8 -24.55 -7.09 -13.12
N VAL A 9 -25.10 -7.25 -14.33
CA VAL A 9 -24.30 -7.33 -15.56
C VAL A 9 -23.59 -6.00 -15.84
N ALA A 10 -24.27 -4.87 -15.70
CA ALA A 10 -23.71 -3.55 -15.94
C ALA A 10 -22.53 -3.26 -15.01
N LEU A 11 -22.68 -3.48 -13.70
CA LEU A 11 -21.62 -3.28 -12.71
C LEU A 11 -20.52 -4.33 -12.83
N GLY A 12 -20.88 -5.57 -13.18
CA GLY A 12 -19.93 -6.65 -13.45
C GLY A 12 -18.99 -6.32 -14.61
N LEU A 13 -19.53 -5.94 -15.76
CA LEU A 13 -18.73 -5.51 -16.92
C LEU A 13 -17.90 -4.27 -16.60
N ALA A 14 -18.45 -3.31 -15.86
CA ALA A 14 -17.71 -2.13 -15.44
C ALA A 14 -16.54 -2.47 -14.50
N ALA A 15 -16.71 -3.40 -13.57
CA ALA A 15 -15.63 -3.87 -12.70
C ALA A 15 -14.51 -4.54 -13.50
N LEU A 16 -14.87 -5.41 -14.45
CA LEU A 16 -13.90 -6.08 -15.33
C LEU A 16 -13.18 -5.09 -16.25
N ALA A 17 -13.91 -4.11 -16.81
CA ALA A 17 -13.32 -3.01 -17.57
C ALA A 17 -12.33 -2.18 -16.76
N GLY A 18 -12.54 -2.07 -15.46
CA GLY A 18 -11.58 -1.45 -14.53
C GLY A 18 -10.27 -2.22 -14.40
N ILE A 19 -10.30 -3.56 -14.54
CA ILE A 19 -9.10 -4.42 -14.52
C ILE A 19 -8.42 -4.41 -15.89
N ASN A 20 -9.17 -4.75 -16.95
CA ASN A 20 -8.70 -4.72 -18.33
C ASN A 20 -9.89 -4.41 -19.28
N LEU A 21 -10.00 -3.13 -19.68
CA LEU A 21 -11.09 -2.62 -20.51
C LEU A 21 -11.11 -3.32 -21.89
N TYR A 22 -9.96 -3.36 -22.52
CA TYR A 22 -9.86 -3.84 -23.90
C TYR A 22 -10.09 -5.35 -24.00
N LEU A 23 -9.57 -6.14 -23.04
CA LEU A 23 -9.85 -7.56 -22.96
C LEU A 23 -11.35 -7.83 -22.71
N THR A 24 -11.98 -7.04 -21.84
CA THR A 24 -13.41 -7.14 -21.53
C THR A 24 -14.24 -6.92 -22.80
N VAL A 25 -13.97 -5.84 -23.55
CA VAL A 25 -14.68 -5.52 -24.81
C VAL A 25 -14.36 -6.55 -25.89
N PHE A 26 -13.10 -6.92 -26.06
CA PHE A 26 -12.63 -7.86 -27.08
C PHE A 26 -13.27 -9.23 -26.94
N VAL A 27 -13.19 -9.83 -25.75
CA VAL A 27 -13.72 -11.17 -25.51
C VAL A 27 -15.23 -11.19 -25.54
N THR A 28 -15.90 -10.17 -24.98
CA THR A 28 -17.37 -10.06 -25.08
C THR A 28 -17.80 -9.91 -26.53
N GLY A 29 -17.09 -9.06 -27.30
CA GLY A 29 -17.35 -8.85 -28.72
C GLY A 29 -17.18 -10.14 -29.54
N LEU A 30 -16.10 -10.89 -29.32
CA LEU A 30 -15.88 -12.20 -29.98
C LEU A 30 -16.99 -13.19 -29.63
N ALA A 31 -17.36 -13.28 -28.35
CA ALA A 31 -18.41 -14.21 -27.90
C ALA A 31 -19.76 -13.90 -28.54
N ILE A 32 -20.09 -12.63 -28.75
CA ILE A 32 -21.31 -12.22 -29.45
C ILE A 32 -21.19 -12.50 -30.96
N HIS A 33 -20.08 -12.09 -31.59
CA HIS A 33 -19.88 -12.23 -33.05
C HIS A 33 -19.91 -13.68 -33.53
N PHE A 34 -19.24 -14.56 -32.80
CA PHE A 34 -19.22 -16.00 -33.14
C PHE A 34 -20.40 -16.80 -32.54
N HIS A 35 -21.37 -16.12 -31.93
CA HIS A 35 -22.55 -16.75 -31.32
C HIS A 35 -22.18 -17.79 -30.24
N TRP A 36 -21.05 -17.60 -29.52
CA TRP A 36 -20.71 -18.44 -28.37
C TRP A 36 -21.67 -18.22 -27.20
N ILE A 37 -22.27 -17.05 -27.14
CA ILE A 37 -23.31 -16.68 -26.21
C ILE A 37 -24.53 -16.18 -26.94
N THR A 38 -25.72 -16.50 -26.41
CA THR A 38 -27.02 -15.97 -26.90
C THR A 38 -27.43 -14.85 -25.95
N LEU A 39 -27.58 -13.64 -26.47
CA LEU A 39 -28.04 -12.52 -25.68
C LEU A 39 -29.56 -12.64 -25.42
N ALA A 40 -29.95 -12.56 -24.15
CA ALA A 40 -31.36 -12.42 -23.80
C ALA A 40 -31.93 -11.08 -24.33
N PRO A 41 -33.23 -10.96 -24.58
CA PRO A 41 -33.83 -9.76 -25.16
C PRO A 41 -33.47 -8.46 -24.47
N GLN A 42 -33.30 -8.49 -23.15
CA GLN A 42 -32.90 -7.30 -22.35
C GLN A 42 -31.45 -6.86 -22.56
N TYR A 43 -30.60 -7.68 -23.20
CA TYR A 43 -29.19 -7.38 -23.47
C TYR A 43 -28.87 -7.15 -24.95
N GLN A 44 -29.88 -7.02 -25.81
CA GLN A 44 -29.70 -6.85 -27.26
C GLN A 44 -28.82 -5.64 -27.62
N SER A 45 -28.87 -4.58 -26.85
CA SER A 45 -27.99 -3.40 -27.08
C SER A 45 -26.49 -3.73 -26.98
N LEU A 46 -26.09 -4.84 -26.36
CA LEU A 46 -24.70 -5.32 -26.36
C LEU A 46 -24.27 -5.93 -27.70
N GLU A 47 -25.18 -6.20 -28.63
CA GLU A 47 -24.83 -6.71 -29.98
C GLU A 47 -23.88 -5.82 -30.72
N ILE A 48 -23.85 -4.51 -30.41
CA ILE A 48 -22.90 -3.54 -30.96
C ILE A 48 -21.45 -3.94 -30.70
N LEU A 49 -21.14 -4.59 -29.57
CA LEU A 49 -19.81 -5.06 -29.26
C LEU A 49 -19.33 -6.15 -30.21
N GLY A 50 -20.27 -6.91 -30.82
CA GLY A 50 -19.99 -7.92 -31.85
C GLY A 50 -19.59 -7.34 -33.21
N ASN A 51 -19.54 -6.01 -33.36
CA ASN A 51 -19.11 -5.37 -34.59
C ASN A 51 -17.61 -5.63 -34.84
N PRO A 52 -17.23 -6.12 -36.07
CA PRO A 52 -15.84 -6.44 -36.39
C PRO A 52 -14.83 -5.32 -36.15
N TRP A 53 -15.22 -4.07 -36.38
CA TRP A 53 -14.34 -2.92 -36.12
C TRP A 53 -14.08 -2.72 -34.62
N ILE A 54 -15.10 -2.87 -33.77
CA ILE A 54 -14.96 -2.77 -32.31
C ILE A 54 -14.07 -3.89 -31.81
N ILE A 55 -14.28 -5.13 -32.27
CA ILE A 55 -13.47 -6.30 -31.93
C ILE A 55 -12.01 -6.07 -32.34
N THR A 56 -11.78 -5.61 -33.58
CA THR A 56 -10.42 -5.38 -34.10
C THR A 56 -9.70 -4.32 -33.30
N ILE A 57 -10.31 -3.18 -33.04
CA ILE A 57 -9.71 -2.08 -32.29
C ILE A 57 -9.45 -2.52 -30.83
N ALA A 58 -10.43 -3.17 -30.19
CA ALA A 58 -10.26 -3.66 -28.83
C ALA A 58 -9.15 -4.71 -28.73
N GLY A 59 -9.05 -5.61 -29.73
CA GLY A 59 -7.97 -6.60 -29.82
C GLY A 59 -6.61 -5.97 -29.95
N ILE A 60 -6.42 -5.00 -30.86
CA ILE A 60 -5.15 -4.26 -31.01
C ILE A 60 -4.78 -3.58 -29.70
N LEU A 61 -5.71 -2.87 -29.06
CA LEU A 61 -5.47 -2.16 -27.81
C LEU A 61 -5.18 -3.13 -26.66
N TYR A 62 -5.83 -4.30 -26.63
CA TYR A 62 -5.51 -5.36 -25.66
C TYR A 62 -4.08 -5.86 -25.84
N PHE A 63 -3.65 -6.15 -27.05
CA PHE A 63 -2.27 -6.59 -27.29
C PHE A 63 -1.25 -5.51 -26.93
N LEU A 64 -1.52 -4.25 -27.21
CA LEU A 64 -0.68 -3.13 -26.75
C LEU A 64 -0.60 -3.07 -25.22
N GLU A 65 -1.74 -3.18 -24.53
CA GLU A 65 -1.76 -3.25 -23.06
C GLU A 65 -0.99 -4.46 -22.54
N PHE A 66 -1.21 -5.65 -23.12
CA PHE A 66 -0.53 -6.88 -22.73
C PHE A 66 0.99 -6.77 -22.77
N PHE A 67 1.55 -6.09 -23.78
CA PHE A 67 2.98 -5.84 -23.85
C PHE A 67 3.44 -4.71 -22.95
N ALA A 68 2.67 -3.62 -22.86
CA ALA A 68 2.94 -2.48 -21.98
C ALA A 68 3.05 -2.93 -20.51
N ASP A 69 2.19 -3.81 -20.08
CA ASP A 69 2.14 -4.39 -18.73
C ASP A 69 3.41 -5.17 -18.32
N LYS A 70 4.24 -5.55 -19.27
CA LYS A 70 5.51 -6.30 -19.03
C LYS A 70 6.71 -5.40 -18.86
N ILE A 71 6.59 -4.12 -19.20
CA ILE A 71 7.68 -3.13 -19.11
C ILE A 71 7.35 -2.14 -17.97
N PRO A 72 8.05 -2.20 -16.82
CA PRO A 72 7.65 -1.50 -15.58
C PRO A 72 7.39 0.00 -15.72
N TRP A 73 8.15 0.72 -16.56
CA TRP A 73 7.94 2.16 -16.76
C TRP A 73 6.79 2.46 -17.71
N VAL A 74 6.63 1.65 -18.76
CA VAL A 74 5.54 1.78 -19.74
C VAL A 74 4.22 1.47 -19.05
N ASP A 75 4.16 0.41 -18.23
CA ASP A 75 3.04 0.03 -17.39
C ASP A 75 2.54 1.18 -16.52
N SER A 76 3.44 1.87 -15.84
CA SER A 76 3.07 2.99 -14.96
C SER A 76 2.46 4.18 -15.72
N VAL A 77 2.97 4.50 -16.91
CA VAL A 77 2.43 5.56 -17.77
C VAL A 77 1.08 5.11 -18.36
N TRP A 78 0.97 3.87 -18.80
CA TRP A 78 -0.25 3.26 -19.31
C TRP A 78 -1.38 3.30 -18.27
N ASP A 79 -1.09 2.86 -17.05
CA ASP A 79 -2.05 2.92 -15.94
C ASP A 79 -2.46 4.36 -15.58
N ALA A 80 -1.54 5.33 -15.64
CA ALA A 80 -1.87 6.73 -15.39
C ALA A 80 -2.89 7.27 -16.41
N VAL A 81 -2.72 6.98 -17.70
CA VAL A 81 -3.67 7.37 -18.77
C VAL A 81 -5.00 6.65 -18.58
N HIS A 82 -4.95 5.36 -18.24
CA HIS A 82 -6.14 4.52 -18.05
C HIS A 82 -6.92 4.81 -16.76
N THR A 83 -6.36 5.62 -15.84
CA THR A 83 -7.12 6.15 -14.69
C THR A 83 -8.35 6.98 -15.13
N VAL A 84 -8.32 7.56 -16.33
CA VAL A 84 -9.46 8.28 -16.92
C VAL A 84 -10.22 7.42 -17.91
N ILE A 85 -9.52 6.67 -18.78
CA ILE A 85 -10.14 5.90 -19.87
C ILE A 85 -11.02 4.77 -19.33
N ARG A 86 -10.57 4.02 -18.33
CA ARG A 86 -11.34 2.85 -17.81
C ARG A 86 -12.64 3.23 -17.12
N PRO A 87 -12.74 4.25 -16.25
CA PRO A 87 -14.01 4.69 -15.69
C PRO A 87 -15.02 5.10 -16.76
N ILE A 88 -14.57 5.80 -17.80
CA ILE A 88 -15.42 6.21 -18.93
C ILE A 88 -15.87 4.97 -19.69
N GLY A 89 -14.96 4.05 -20.05
CA GLY A 89 -15.27 2.80 -20.73
C GLY A 89 -16.23 1.91 -19.94
N GLY A 90 -16.01 1.78 -18.63
CA GLY A 90 -16.91 1.04 -17.75
C GLY A 90 -18.30 1.66 -17.66
N ALA A 91 -18.41 2.98 -17.62
CA ALA A 91 -19.70 3.67 -17.66
C ALA A 91 -20.41 3.46 -19.00
N LEU A 92 -19.68 3.56 -20.12
CA LEU A 92 -20.24 3.31 -21.47
C LEU A 92 -20.73 1.89 -21.64
N LEU A 93 -19.98 0.88 -21.18
CA LEU A 93 -20.41 -0.52 -21.19
C LEU A 93 -21.69 -0.72 -20.38
N ALA A 94 -21.76 -0.12 -19.20
CA ALA A 94 -22.96 -0.22 -18.36
C ALA A 94 -24.19 0.42 -19.01
N ILE A 95 -24.03 1.56 -19.70
CA ILE A 95 -25.11 2.20 -20.47
C ILE A 95 -25.58 1.27 -21.60
N GLN A 96 -24.66 0.58 -22.26
CA GLN A 96 -25.00 -0.39 -23.31
C GLN A 96 -25.79 -1.58 -22.76
N VAL A 97 -25.47 -2.06 -21.57
CA VAL A 97 -26.24 -3.13 -20.90
C VAL A 97 -27.70 -2.71 -20.67
N LEU A 98 -27.90 -1.44 -20.30
CA LEU A 98 -29.24 -0.92 -19.97
C LEU A 98 -30.14 -0.68 -21.20
N GLY A 99 -29.56 -0.52 -22.39
CA GLY A 99 -30.30 -0.16 -23.59
C GLY A 99 -30.83 1.29 -23.53
N HIS A 100 -32.13 1.44 -23.43
CA HIS A 100 -32.81 2.75 -23.43
C HIS A 100 -33.59 3.02 -22.13
N PRO A 101 -32.92 3.15 -20.97
CA PRO A 101 -33.60 3.47 -19.71
C PRO A 101 -33.97 4.95 -19.62
N SER A 102 -34.68 5.33 -18.54
CA SER A 102 -34.93 6.76 -18.28
C SER A 102 -33.61 7.52 -18.08
N PRO A 103 -33.51 8.80 -18.48
CA PRO A 103 -32.28 9.58 -18.37
C PRO A 103 -31.68 9.62 -16.95
N ALA A 104 -32.53 9.75 -15.94
CA ALA A 104 -32.09 9.76 -14.54
C ALA A 104 -31.43 8.43 -14.13
N TYR A 105 -32.02 7.31 -14.53
CA TYR A 105 -31.47 5.97 -14.24
C TYR A 105 -30.13 5.75 -14.97
N THR A 106 -30.04 6.19 -16.24
CA THR A 106 -28.78 6.15 -17.00
C THR A 106 -27.65 6.88 -16.29
N VAL A 107 -27.88 8.09 -15.80
CA VAL A 107 -26.88 8.88 -15.08
C VAL A 107 -26.45 8.16 -13.80
N ILE A 108 -27.41 7.65 -13.01
CA ILE A 108 -27.08 6.95 -11.76
C ILE A 108 -26.20 5.73 -12.04
N VAL A 109 -26.59 4.89 -13.02
CA VAL A 109 -25.83 3.68 -13.33
C VAL A 109 -24.46 4.03 -13.94
N ALA A 110 -24.37 5.03 -14.78
CA ALA A 110 -23.09 5.49 -15.33
C ALA A 110 -22.13 5.93 -14.24
N LEU A 111 -22.60 6.69 -13.23
CA LEU A 111 -21.78 7.10 -12.08
C LEU A 111 -21.37 5.90 -11.22
N LEU A 112 -22.27 4.99 -10.94
CA LEU A 112 -21.94 3.78 -10.17
C LEU A 112 -20.96 2.89 -10.93
N ALA A 113 -21.15 2.67 -12.23
CA ALA A 113 -20.29 1.85 -13.06
C ALA A 113 -18.91 2.48 -13.27
N GLY A 114 -18.85 3.77 -13.56
CA GLY A 114 -17.59 4.52 -13.65
C GLY A 114 -16.82 4.49 -12.33
N GLY A 115 -17.52 4.68 -11.20
CA GLY A 115 -16.95 4.54 -9.87
C GLY A 115 -16.42 3.13 -9.58
N THR A 116 -17.18 2.11 -9.93
CA THR A 116 -16.78 0.69 -9.80
C THR A 116 -15.53 0.40 -10.62
N SER A 117 -15.51 0.82 -11.88
CA SER A 117 -14.36 0.68 -12.77
C SER A 117 -13.12 1.41 -12.22
N LEU A 118 -13.30 2.63 -11.70
CA LEU A 118 -12.21 3.40 -11.08
C LEU A 118 -11.63 2.67 -9.86
N VAL A 119 -12.47 2.11 -9.00
CA VAL A 119 -12.03 1.36 -7.82
C VAL A 119 -11.26 0.09 -8.25
N ALA A 120 -11.77 -0.67 -9.21
CA ALA A 120 -11.11 -1.86 -9.75
C ALA A 120 -9.74 -1.49 -10.38
N HIS A 121 -9.68 -0.43 -11.19
CA HIS A 121 -8.44 0.07 -11.75
C HIS A 121 -7.44 0.53 -10.68
N THR A 122 -7.91 1.26 -9.67
CA THR A 122 -7.05 1.70 -8.56
C THR A 122 -6.48 0.51 -7.79
N ALA A 123 -7.25 -0.56 -7.62
CA ALA A 123 -6.78 -1.80 -7.01
C ALA A 123 -5.68 -2.46 -7.85
N LYS A 124 -5.86 -2.55 -9.17
CA LYS A 124 -4.83 -3.04 -10.13
C LYS A 124 -3.56 -2.21 -10.02
N ALA A 125 -3.64 -0.89 -10.19
CA ALA A 125 -2.50 0.01 -10.15
C ALA A 125 -1.74 -0.03 -8.80
N ALA A 126 -2.48 -0.11 -7.68
CA ALA A 126 -1.88 -0.23 -6.35
C ALA A 126 -1.12 -1.56 -6.17
N THR A 127 -1.64 -2.67 -6.69
CA THR A 127 -0.98 -3.97 -6.67
C THR A 127 0.29 -3.95 -7.50
N ARG A 128 0.25 -3.34 -8.70
CA ARG A 128 1.43 -3.19 -9.57
C ARG A 128 2.50 -2.31 -8.95
N LEU A 129 2.16 -1.16 -8.36
CA LEU A 129 3.12 -0.34 -7.62
C LEU A 129 3.76 -1.11 -6.45
N ALA A 130 3.02 -2.01 -5.81
CA ALA A 130 3.57 -2.86 -4.76
C ALA A 130 4.59 -3.88 -5.32
N THR A 131 4.31 -4.49 -6.47
CA THR A 131 5.16 -5.49 -7.14
C THR A 131 6.37 -4.85 -7.83
N ASN A 132 6.21 -3.74 -8.53
CA ASN A 132 7.28 -3.02 -9.24
C ASN A 132 8.41 -2.53 -8.31
N SER A 133 8.20 -2.54 -7.00
CA SER A 133 9.25 -2.26 -6.02
C SER A 133 10.16 -3.46 -5.73
N SER A 134 9.85 -4.63 -6.26
CA SER A 134 10.69 -5.84 -6.23
C SER A 134 11.43 -5.95 -7.57
N PRO A 135 12.74 -6.19 -7.60
CA PRO A 135 13.51 -6.21 -8.86
C PRO A 135 13.25 -7.47 -9.73
N GLU A 136 12.23 -8.26 -9.40
CA GLU A 136 11.96 -9.54 -10.08
C GLU A 136 10.93 -9.37 -11.20
N PRO A 137 11.32 -9.58 -12.50
CA PRO A 137 10.41 -9.45 -13.64
C PRO A 137 9.30 -10.52 -13.67
N PHE A 138 9.52 -11.67 -13.03
CA PHE A 138 8.55 -12.78 -13.03
C PHE A 138 7.27 -12.47 -12.28
N SER A 139 7.32 -11.68 -11.22
CA SER A 139 6.13 -11.29 -10.45
C SER A 139 5.17 -10.40 -11.24
N ASN A 140 5.69 -9.53 -12.12
CA ASN A 140 4.88 -8.67 -13.00
C ASN A 140 4.19 -9.48 -14.10
N ILE A 141 4.89 -10.46 -14.70
CA ILE A 141 4.29 -11.35 -15.69
C ILE A 141 3.19 -12.20 -15.07
N GLY A 142 3.45 -12.80 -13.90
CA GLY A 142 2.46 -13.59 -13.18
C GLY A 142 1.22 -12.78 -12.79
N LEU A 143 1.41 -11.53 -12.37
CA LEU A 143 0.31 -10.62 -12.03
C LEU A 143 -0.54 -10.28 -13.27
N SER A 144 0.10 -9.93 -14.40
CA SER A 144 -0.58 -9.63 -15.66
C SER A 144 -1.43 -10.80 -16.15
N LEU A 145 -0.88 -12.01 -16.14
CA LEU A 145 -1.63 -13.22 -16.50
C LEU A 145 -2.78 -13.51 -15.52
N GLY A 146 -2.57 -13.26 -14.24
CA GLY A 146 -3.61 -13.39 -13.21
C GLY A 146 -4.75 -12.38 -13.40
N GLU A 147 -4.45 -11.15 -13.80
CA GLU A 147 -5.44 -10.13 -14.12
C GLU A 147 -6.28 -10.52 -15.34
N ASP A 148 -5.64 -11.00 -16.41
CA ASP A 148 -6.34 -11.47 -17.60
C ASP A 148 -7.22 -12.71 -17.31
N ALA A 149 -6.71 -13.66 -16.53
CA ALA A 149 -7.50 -14.81 -16.08
C ALA A 149 -8.69 -14.39 -15.19
N ALA A 150 -8.52 -13.38 -14.35
CA ALA A 150 -9.61 -12.83 -13.54
C ALA A 150 -10.68 -12.15 -14.40
N VAL A 151 -10.31 -11.46 -15.50
CA VAL A 151 -11.26 -10.87 -16.44
C VAL A 151 -12.02 -11.98 -17.19
N LEU A 152 -11.32 -12.98 -17.72
CA LEU A 152 -11.97 -14.10 -18.42
C LEU A 152 -12.91 -14.90 -17.51
N GLY A 153 -12.45 -15.23 -16.30
CA GLY A 153 -13.28 -15.92 -15.30
C GLY A 153 -14.44 -15.07 -14.83
N GLY A 154 -14.22 -13.76 -14.68
CA GLY A 154 -15.27 -12.80 -14.34
C GLY A 154 -16.32 -12.66 -15.43
N LEU A 155 -15.95 -12.62 -16.72
CA LEU A 155 -16.88 -12.62 -17.86
C LEU A 155 -17.73 -13.89 -17.88
N ALA A 156 -17.11 -15.05 -17.69
CA ALA A 156 -17.83 -16.30 -17.58
C ALA A 156 -18.82 -16.28 -16.40
N LEU A 157 -18.38 -15.77 -15.25
CA LEU A 157 -19.25 -15.67 -14.08
C LEU A 157 -20.42 -14.71 -14.30
N VAL A 158 -20.21 -13.55 -14.93
CA VAL A 158 -21.27 -12.60 -15.30
C VAL A 158 -22.27 -13.27 -16.26
N HIS A 159 -21.81 -14.10 -17.19
CA HIS A 159 -22.66 -14.79 -18.13
C HIS A 159 -23.53 -15.89 -17.45
N PHE A 160 -22.92 -16.73 -16.59
CA PHE A 160 -23.65 -17.86 -15.97
C PHE A 160 -24.48 -17.44 -14.75
N ASN A 161 -24.00 -16.48 -13.94
CA ASN A 161 -24.71 -16.02 -12.74
C ASN A 161 -24.32 -14.57 -12.40
N PRO A 162 -25.03 -13.58 -13.01
CA PRO A 162 -24.70 -12.16 -12.79
C PRO A 162 -24.81 -11.71 -11.34
N ILE A 163 -25.77 -12.27 -10.58
CA ILE A 163 -25.95 -11.92 -9.16
C ILE A 163 -24.75 -12.41 -8.32
N LEU A 164 -24.29 -13.65 -8.55
CA LEU A 164 -23.10 -14.17 -7.88
C LEU A 164 -21.86 -13.37 -8.26
N ALA A 165 -21.71 -12.98 -9.53
CA ALA A 165 -20.65 -12.10 -9.98
C ALA A 165 -20.67 -10.78 -9.23
N LEU A 166 -21.83 -10.12 -9.13
CA LEU A 166 -22.00 -8.87 -8.39
C LEU A 166 -21.60 -9.02 -6.91
N VAL A 167 -22.05 -10.09 -6.26
CA VAL A 167 -21.68 -10.33 -4.84
C VAL A 167 -20.19 -10.49 -4.68
N ILE A 168 -19.53 -11.27 -5.54
CA ILE A 168 -18.07 -11.45 -5.51
C ILE A 168 -17.34 -10.12 -5.75
N PHE A 169 -17.76 -9.34 -6.74
CA PHE A 169 -17.16 -8.03 -7.01
C PHE A 169 -17.33 -7.06 -5.83
N LEU A 170 -18.51 -7.05 -5.21
CA LEU A 170 -18.74 -6.21 -4.01
C LEU A 170 -17.86 -6.63 -2.83
N ILE A 171 -17.66 -7.95 -2.64
CA ILE A 171 -16.74 -8.46 -1.62
C ILE A 171 -15.29 -8.02 -1.93
N CYS A 172 -14.84 -8.16 -3.19
CA CYS A 172 -13.51 -7.74 -3.62
C CYS A 172 -13.29 -6.23 -3.43
N ILE A 173 -14.28 -5.41 -3.82
CA ILE A 173 -14.25 -3.95 -3.63
C ILE A 173 -14.22 -3.62 -2.13
N GLY A 174 -15.05 -4.24 -1.31
CA GLY A 174 -15.08 -4.06 0.14
C GLY A 174 -13.74 -4.42 0.78
N ALA A 175 -13.15 -5.56 0.39
CA ALA A 175 -11.83 -5.96 0.84
C ALA A 175 -10.76 -4.94 0.42
N PHE A 176 -10.78 -4.46 -0.83
CA PHE A 176 -9.85 -3.44 -1.28
C PHE A 176 -9.98 -2.14 -0.48
N VAL A 177 -11.18 -1.62 -0.29
CA VAL A 177 -11.44 -0.41 0.52
C VAL A 177 -10.96 -0.59 1.96
N TYR A 178 -11.16 -1.76 2.55
CA TYR A 178 -10.65 -2.09 3.89
C TYR A 178 -9.12 -2.08 3.97
N PHE A 179 -8.43 -2.61 2.95
CA PHE A 179 -6.96 -2.65 2.91
C PHE A 179 -6.33 -1.38 2.32
N ALA A 180 -7.08 -0.55 1.58
CA ALA A 180 -6.59 0.66 0.91
C ALA A 180 -5.77 1.60 1.82
N PRO A 181 -6.16 1.89 3.08
CA PRO A 181 -5.35 2.74 3.96
C PRO A 181 -3.98 2.15 4.30
N ARG A 182 -3.85 0.81 4.34
CA ARG A 182 -2.56 0.13 4.56
C ARG A 182 -1.67 0.22 3.33
N ILE A 183 -2.25 -0.05 2.15
CA ILE A 183 -1.58 0.04 0.85
C ILE A 183 -1.08 1.47 0.62
N TRP A 184 -1.95 2.47 0.85
CA TRP A 184 -1.63 3.87 0.70
C TRP A 184 -0.46 4.34 1.59
N ARG A 185 -0.42 3.89 2.85
CA ARG A 185 0.72 4.18 3.72
C ARG A 185 2.03 3.58 3.19
N GLY A 186 2.00 2.34 2.73
CA GLY A 186 3.16 1.69 2.11
C GLY A 186 3.65 2.43 0.87
N MET A 187 2.73 2.83 -0.01
CA MET A 187 3.03 3.62 -1.19
C MET A 187 3.69 4.97 -0.86
N LYS A 188 3.12 5.73 0.08
CA LYS A 188 3.69 7.01 0.52
C LYS A 188 5.14 6.86 0.99
N VAL A 189 5.44 5.80 1.75
CA VAL A 189 6.80 5.53 2.21
C VAL A 189 7.73 5.25 1.03
N LYS A 190 7.32 4.42 0.07
CA LYS A 190 8.13 4.08 -1.11
C LYS A 190 8.40 5.31 -1.99
N ILE A 191 7.37 6.11 -2.26
CA ILE A 191 7.49 7.36 -3.03
C ILE A 191 8.44 8.32 -2.29
N TRP A 192 8.28 8.48 -0.98
CA TRP A 192 9.15 9.32 -0.17
C TRP A 192 10.61 8.85 -0.20
N LEU A 193 10.87 7.53 -0.07
CA LEU A 193 12.22 6.96 -0.15
C LEU A 193 12.85 7.19 -1.53
N ALA A 194 12.09 6.96 -2.61
CA ALA A 194 12.56 7.19 -3.97
C ALA A 194 12.88 8.68 -4.20
N TRP A 195 11.97 9.58 -3.79
CA TRP A 195 12.17 11.02 -3.91
C TRP A 195 13.38 11.50 -3.11
N ARG A 196 13.56 11.01 -1.87
CA ARG A 196 14.71 11.32 -1.02
C ARG A 196 16.01 10.81 -1.61
N LYS A 197 16.01 9.64 -2.24
CA LYS A 197 17.19 9.11 -2.93
C LYS A 197 17.60 9.96 -4.13
N LEU A 198 16.63 10.49 -4.90
CA LEU A 198 16.89 11.32 -6.08
C LEU A 198 17.30 12.75 -5.72
N ASN A 199 16.71 13.34 -4.68
CA ASN A 199 16.87 14.75 -4.32
C ASN A 199 17.58 14.96 -2.98
N GLY A 200 18.01 13.89 -2.32
CA GLY A 200 18.77 14.00 -1.07
C GLY A 200 20.22 14.45 -1.32
N PRO A 201 20.85 15.11 -0.36
CA PRO A 201 22.27 15.41 -0.46
C PRO A 201 23.05 14.09 -0.63
N ALA A 202 24.11 14.14 -1.44
CA ALA A 202 25.08 13.05 -1.51
C ALA A 202 25.61 12.74 -0.10
N ASP A 203 26.12 11.51 0.09
CA ASP A 203 26.61 11.00 1.38
C ASP A 203 27.31 12.11 2.19
N ARG A 204 26.78 12.34 3.40
CA ARG A 204 27.42 13.24 4.35
C ARG A 204 28.58 12.49 4.98
N ASP A 205 29.75 13.12 4.99
CA ASP A 205 30.92 12.58 5.69
C ASP A 205 30.64 12.49 7.21
N LEU A 206 31.15 11.44 7.83
CA LEU A 206 31.11 11.26 9.29
C LEU A 206 32.12 12.18 9.99
N PRO A 207 31.83 12.60 11.22
CA PRO A 207 30.72 12.27 12.09
C PRO A 207 29.51 13.21 11.93
N VAL A 208 28.30 12.64 11.84
CA VAL A 208 27.06 13.41 11.83
C VAL A 208 26.53 13.51 13.25
N LYS A 209 26.35 14.72 13.75
CA LYS A 209 25.74 14.93 15.07
C LYS A 209 24.25 14.53 15.05
N LEU A 210 23.84 13.66 15.98
CA LEU A 210 22.45 13.26 16.13
C LEU A 210 21.60 14.46 16.58
N PRO A 211 20.46 14.76 15.93
CA PRO A 211 19.59 15.86 16.32
C PRO A 211 18.92 15.57 17.67
N VAL A 212 18.83 16.61 18.53
CA VAL A 212 18.20 16.53 19.84
C VAL A 212 16.71 16.98 19.78
N THR A 213 16.32 17.68 18.73
CA THR A 213 14.99 18.27 18.59
C THR A 213 14.01 17.30 17.98
N LEU A 214 12.88 17.07 18.67
CA LEU A 214 11.75 16.33 18.14
C LEU A 214 10.87 17.26 17.30
N PRO A 215 10.30 16.80 16.16
CA PRO A 215 9.31 17.59 15.41
C PRO A 215 8.14 18.01 16.30
N ALA A 216 7.76 19.32 16.31
CA ALA A 216 6.74 19.90 17.19
C ALA A 216 5.42 19.12 17.22
N ARG A 217 5.01 18.50 16.09
CA ARG A 217 3.81 17.67 16.02
C ARG A 217 3.91 16.36 16.83
N LEU A 218 5.11 15.92 17.21
CA LEU A 218 5.37 14.69 17.96
C LEU A 218 5.69 14.95 19.44
N GLU A 219 6.03 16.17 19.83
CA GLU A 219 6.28 16.55 21.24
C GLU A 219 5.11 16.18 22.17
N PRO A 220 3.84 16.46 21.83
CA PRO A 220 2.73 16.06 22.71
C PRO A 220 2.52 14.55 22.80
N VAL A 221 3.05 13.78 21.81
CA VAL A 221 3.01 12.31 21.84
C VAL A 221 4.08 11.77 22.75
N PHE A 222 5.29 12.33 22.68
CA PHE A 222 6.41 12.00 23.56
C PHE A 222 6.11 12.36 25.01
N GLY A 223 5.60 13.58 25.27
CA GLY A 223 5.25 14.04 26.63
C GLY A 223 4.23 13.18 27.38
N LYS A 224 3.40 12.42 26.66
CA LYS A 224 2.49 11.45 27.28
C LYS A 224 3.17 10.16 27.75
N GLU A 225 4.25 9.77 27.10
CA GLU A 225 5.05 8.58 27.41
C GLU A 225 6.21 8.92 28.37
N ASN A 226 6.63 10.19 28.36
CA ASN A 226 7.70 10.72 29.22
C ASN A 226 7.12 11.19 30.56
N VAL A 227 6.68 10.24 31.39
CA VAL A 227 6.05 10.52 32.68
C VAL A 227 7.05 11.06 33.70
N LEU A 228 8.33 10.73 33.56
CA LEU A 228 9.41 11.08 34.50
C LEU A 228 10.13 12.38 34.13
N GLY A 229 9.76 13.05 33.04
CA GLY A 229 10.42 14.29 32.61
C GLY A 229 11.84 14.09 32.06
N GLU A 230 12.12 12.93 31.49
CA GLU A 230 13.42 12.57 30.91
C GLU A 230 13.85 13.56 29.80
N THR A 231 15.14 13.82 29.72
CA THR A 231 15.70 14.70 28.69
C THR A 231 16.07 13.91 27.42
N ILE A 232 15.80 14.50 26.26
CA ILE A 232 16.09 13.88 24.97
C ILE A 232 17.61 13.91 24.73
N ALA A 233 18.23 12.74 24.61
CA ALA A 233 19.61 12.60 24.15
C ALA A 233 19.70 12.82 22.65
N TRP A 234 18.80 12.18 21.89
CA TRP A 234 18.60 12.42 20.46
C TRP A 234 17.20 11.99 20.00
N ALA A 235 16.72 12.63 18.91
CA ALA A 235 15.45 12.31 18.28
C ALA A 235 15.59 12.33 16.76
N VAL A 236 15.45 11.19 16.11
CA VAL A 236 15.69 11.05 14.66
C VAL A 236 14.43 10.63 13.94
N PRO A 237 13.98 11.40 12.93
CA PRO A 237 12.84 11.04 12.10
C PRO A 237 13.10 9.74 11.33
N CYS A 238 12.11 8.81 11.37
CA CYS A 238 12.17 7.54 10.67
C CYS A 238 10.79 7.05 10.30
N VAL A 239 10.73 5.91 9.61
CA VAL A 239 9.49 5.20 9.30
C VAL A 239 9.52 3.84 9.99
N SER A 240 8.42 3.46 10.66
CA SER A 240 8.31 2.12 11.22
C SER A 240 8.17 1.08 10.10
N GLY A 241 9.03 0.06 10.14
CA GLY A 241 8.89 -1.15 9.36
C GLY A 241 8.06 -2.20 10.11
N ARG A 242 8.42 -3.48 9.94
CA ARG A 242 7.80 -4.56 10.72
C ARG A 242 8.34 -4.53 12.15
N ALA A 243 7.47 -4.29 13.13
CA ALA A 243 7.84 -4.20 14.54
C ALA A 243 6.70 -4.69 15.44
N ARG A 244 7.04 -5.28 16.59
CA ARG A 244 6.03 -5.79 17.54
C ARG A 244 5.21 -4.64 18.09
N ARG A 245 3.90 -4.71 18.00
CA ARG A 245 2.92 -3.71 18.50
C ARG A 245 3.06 -2.30 17.89
N ILE A 246 3.86 -2.11 16.85
CA ILE A 246 3.97 -0.86 16.10
C ILE A 246 3.40 -1.08 14.71
N PRO A 247 2.38 -0.33 14.29
CA PRO A 247 1.87 -0.43 12.92
C PRO A 247 2.96 -0.07 11.91
N ALA A 248 3.11 -0.87 10.86
CA ALA A 248 4.09 -0.61 9.81
C ALA A 248 3.73 0.63 8.95
N ASN A 249 4.75 1.21 8.33
CA ASN A 249 4.64 2.35 7.41
C ASN A 249 4.07 3.62 8.09
N LEU A 250 4.46 3.88 9.34
CA LEU A 250 4.18 5.15 10.02
C LEU A 250 5.40 6.04 10.02
N PHE A 251 5.23 7.27 9.58
CA PHE A 251 6.20 8.34 9.76
C PHE A 251 6.19 8.79 11.22
N GLY A 252 7.34 8.71 11.86
CA GLY A 252 7.53 9.05 13.25
C GLY A 252 8.98 9.46 13.54
N ALA A 253 9.39 9.31 14.78
CA ALA A 253 10.76 9.49 15.22
C ALA A 253 11.14 8.44 16.25
N LEU A 254 12.41 8.04 16.24
CA LEU A 254 13.05 7.34 17.33
C LEU A 254 13.62 8.37 18.29
N VAL A 255 13.43 8.16 19.58
CA VAL A 255 13.89 9.03 20.67
C VAL A 255 14.65 8.19 21.67
N ALA A 256 15.87 8.59 21.99
CA ALA A 256 16.62 8.08 23.13
C ALA A 256 16.70 9.17 24.18
N THR A 257 16.66 8.80 25.46
CA THR A 257 16.75 9.69 26.59
C THR A 257 18.10 9.55 27.29
N ASN A 258 18.47 10.52 28.12
CA ASN A 258 19.73 10.50 28.87
C ASN A 258 19.62 9.62 30.11
N GLU A 259 18.45 9.63 30.74
CA GLU A 259 18.20 9.00 32.03
C GLU A 259 18.00 7.49 31.90
N GLU A 260 17.45 7.04 30.76
CA GLU A 260 17.15 5.63 30.48
C GLU A 260 17.94 5.12 29.25
N PRO A 261 19.23 4.80 29.39
CA PRO A 261 20.10 4.46 28.26
C PRO A 261 19.67 3.20 27.49
N HIS A 262 19.04 2.23 28.17
CA HIS A 262 18.55 0.99 27.56
C HIS A 262 17.14 1.10 27.00
N ARG A 263 16.54 2.28 27.03
CA ARG A 263 15.19 2.54 26.53
C ARG A 263 15.20 3.37 25.25
N LEU A 264 14.50 2.85 24.22
CA LEU A 264 14.28 3.54 22.96
C LEU A 264 12.78 3.74 22.76
N ILE A 265 12.35 4.95 22.42
CA ILE A 265 10.93 5.27 22.27
C ILE A 265 10.65 5.59 20.81
N PHE A 266 9.70 4.90 20.19
CA PHE A 266 9.16 5.27 18.89
C PHE A 266 7.89 6.10 19.07
N VAL A 267 7.87 7.30 18.51
CA VAL A 267 6.72 8.22 18.56
C VAL A 267 6.21 8.53 17.15
N ALA A 268 4.90 8.46 16.96
CA ALA A 268 4.25 8.70 15.66
C ALA A 268 2.78 9.13 15.84
N ARG A 269 2.12 9.50 14.74
CA ARG A 269 0.66 9.72 14.70
C ARG A 269 0.02 8.88 13.60
N LYS A 270 -1.08 8.20 13.90
CA LYS A 270 -1.88 7.41 12.95
C LYS A 270 -3.30 7.95 12.91
N GLY A 271 -3.68 8.61 11.80
CA GLY A 271 -5.03 9.17 11.67
C GLY A 271 -5.40 10.11 12.82
N GLY A 272 -4.49 11.00 13.25
CA GLY A 272 -4.67 11.90 14.38
C GLY A 272 -4.40 11.28 15.77
N ARG A 273 -4.44 9.95 15.92
CA ARG A 273 -4.19 9.26 17.20
C ARG A 273 -2.69 9.17 17.48
N ALA A 274 -2.31 9.42 18.73
CA ALA A 274 -0.94 9.24 19.21
C ALA A 274 -0.56 7.75 19.21
N VAL A 275 0.67 7.47 18.75
CA VAL A 275 1.30 6.15 18.84
C VAL A 275 2.66 6.35 19.46
N ALA A 276 2.84 5.93 20.70
CA ALA A 276 4.13 5.88 21.37
C ALA A 276 4.38 4.44 21.85
N ARG A 277 5.62 3.98 21.74
CA ARG A 277 6.03 2.65 22.18
C ARG A 277 7.47 2.68 22.65
N ALA A 278 7.65 2.37 23.92
CA ALA A 278 8.96 2.10 24.48
C ALA A 278 9.42 0.70 24.03
N ILE A 279 10.68 0.59 23.76
CA ILE A 279 11.41 -0.61 23.38
C ILE A 279 12.53 -0.73 24.41
N ASP A 280 12.49 -1.76 25.20
CA ASP A 280 13.58 -2.15 26.06
C ASP A 280 14.65 -2.83 25.20
N LEU A 281 15.87 -2.38 25.30
CA LEU A 281 17.01 -2.84 24.52
C LEU A 281 17.81 -3.94 25.22
N GLU A 282 17.50 -4.30 26.46
CA GLU A 282 18.20 -5.37 27.18
C GLU A 282 18.10 -6.71 26.44
N GLY A 283 19.26 -7.37 26.23
CA GLY A 283 19.33 -8.63 25.48
C GLY A 283 19.00 -8.52 23.98
N LEU A 284 19.00 -7.30 23.44
CA LEU A 284 18.82 -7.04 22.00
C LEU A 284 20.13 -6.53 21.38
N SER A 285 20.36 -6.95 20.16
CA SER A 285 21.43 -6.43 19.30
C SER A 285 20.88 -5.45 18.27
N VAL A 286 21.71 -4.46 17.89
CA VAL A 286 21.36 -3.44 16.94
C VAL A 286 22.28 -3.52 15.74
N THR A 287 21.72 -3.52 14.53
CA THR A 287 22.49 -3.56 13.29
C THR A 287 21.88 -2.68 12.21
N ARG A 288 22.71 -2.34 11.24
CA ARG A 288 22.31 -1.64 10.02
C ARG A 288 22.21 -2.63 8.87
N GLU A 289 21.11 -2.60 8.13
CA GLU A 289 20.92 -3.35 6.89
C GLU A 289 20.68 -2.38 5.73
N PRO A 290 21.68 -2.10 4.89
CA PRO A 290 21.52 -1.23 3.72
C PRO A 290 20.64 -1.90 2.66
N LYS A 291 19.70 -1.12 2.08
CA LYS A 291 18.83 -1.51 0.97
C LYS A 291 18.96 -0.50 -0.18
N PHE A 292 18.43 -0.84 -1.35
CA PHE A 292 18.55 0.00 -2.55
C PHE A 292 17.99 1.43 -2.37
N LEU A 293 16.83 1.57 -1.72
CA LEU A 293 16.16 2.85 -1.49
C LEU A 293 16.28 3.37 -0.04
N ALA A 294 16.73 2.53 0.88
CA ALA A 294 16.62 2.78 2.30
C ALA A 294 17.84 2.30 3.07
N GLU A 295 18.00 2.84 4.25
CA GLU A 295 18.84 2.29 5.32
C GLU A 295 17.93 1.77 6.42
N ASN A 296 18.09 0.52 6.77
CA ASN A 296 17.30 -0.13 7.81
C ASN A 296 18.09 -0.21 9.10
N LEU A 297 17.50 0.26 10.18
CA LEU A 297 17.94 -0.04 11.55
C LEU A 297 17.13 -1.25 12.02
N VAL A 298 17.83 -2.33 12.36
CA VAL A 298 17.23 -3.58 12.82
C VAL A 298 17.66 -3.84 14.25
N ILE A 299 16.68 -4.06 15.11
CA ILE A 299 16.86 -4.43 16.52
C ILE A 299 16.28 -5.81 16.69
N PHE A 300 17.07 -6.77 17.17
CA PHE A 300 16.70 -8.19 17.25
C PHE A 300 17.33 -8.84 18.50
N PRO A 301 16.76 -9.95 19.00
CA PRO A 301 17.29 -10.63 20.18
C PRO A 301 18.67 -11.24 19.90
N GLU A 302 19.61 -11.10 20.84
CA GLU A 302 20.94 -11.72 20.74
C GLU A 302 20.88 -13.24 20.75
N VAL A 303 20.00 -13.80 21.55
CA VAL A 303 19.84 -15.25 21.73
C VAL A 303 18.37 -15.65 21.60
N GLY A 304 18.08 -16.69 20.86
CA GLY A 304 16.76 -17.31 20.80
C GLY A 304 15.74 -16.56 19.93
N LYS A 305 14.44 -16.76 20.23
CA LYS A 305 13.30 -16.13 19.55
C LYS A 305 12.78 -14.97 20.41
N GLY A 306 12.77 -13.77 19.86
CA GLY A 306 12.28 -12.59 20.55
C GLY A 306 11.70 -11.53 19.59
N PRO A 307 11.37 -10.34 20.10
CA PRO A 307 10.83 -9.25 19.28
C PRO A 307 11.89 -8.74 18.31
N ARG A 308 11.49 -8.54 17.06
CA ARG A 308 12.30 -7.86 16.03
C ARG A 308 11.65 -6.54 15.69
N TYR A 309 12.43 -5.47 15.67
CA TYR A 309 12.00 -4.14 15.30
C TYR A 309 12.78 -3.68 14.07
N LEU A 310 12.09 -3.10 13.12
CA LEU A 310 12.65 -2.55 11.90
C LEU A 310 12.25 -1.09 11.78
N PHE A 311 13.24 -0.20 11.65
CA PHE A 311 13.02 1.20 11.34
C PHE A 311 13.73 1.57 10.05
N VAL A 312 13.06 2.33 9.20
CA VAL A 312 13.46 2.61 7.84
C VAL A 312 13.81 4.09 7.72
N PHE A 313 15.00 4.38 7.22
CA PHE A 313 15.51 5.70 6.93
C PHE A 313 15.75 5.84 5.42
N ALA A 314 15.83 7.04 4.90
CA ALA A 314 16.17 7.25 3.51
C ALA A 314 17.66 6.94 3.24
N ARG A 315 17.99 6.52 2.02
CA ARG A 315 19.36 6.17 1.64
C ARG A 315 20.41 7.28 1.94
N PRO A 316 20.11 8.58 1.72
CA PRO A 316 21.05 9.67 2.07
C PRO A 316 21.31 9.84 3.57
N ASP A 317 20.54 9.18 4.44
CA ASP A 317 20.69 9.27 5.89
C ASP A 317 21.59 8.12 6.43
N ALA A 318 22.38 7.46 5.57
CA ALA A 318 23.25 6.32 5.90
C ALA A 318 24.22 6.63 7.06
N ALA A 319 24.89 7.77 7.01
CA ALA A 319 25.81 8.23 8.06
C ALA A 319 25.09 8.45 9.41
N LEU A 320 23.85 8.98 9.37
CA LEU A 320 23.02 9.17 10.55
C LEU A 320 22.64 7.83 11.20
N VAL A 321 22.26 6.84 10.38
CA VAL A 321 21.93 5.49 10.87
C VAL A 321 23.15 4.82 11.49
N GLU A 322 24.33 5.00 10.91
CA GLU A 322 25.58 4.49 11.47
C GLU A 322 25.86 5.07 12.87
N GLN A 323 25.67 6.38 13.03
CA GLN A 323 25.83 7.03 14.35
C GLN A 323 24.79 6.53 15.37
N ILE A 324 23.54 6.26 14.94
CA ILE A 324 22.53 5.66 15.82
C ILE A 324 22.98 4.27 16.28
N VAL A 325 23.46 3.42 15.36
CA VAL A 325 23.95 2.08 15.71
C VAL A 325 25.13 2.15 16.70
N GLN A 326 26.08 3.06 16.46
CA GLN A 326 27.22 3.24 17.37
C GLN A 326 26.78 3.70 18.76
N ASP A 327 25.87 4.71 18.85
CA ASP A 327 25.34 5.18 20.12
C ASP A 327 24.56 4.12 20.87
N LEU A 328 23.68 3.36 20.18
CA LEU A 328 22.91 2.31 20.81
C LEU A 328 23.80 1.14 21.28
N ASN A 329 24.80 0.73 20.51
CA ASN A 329 25.75 -0.30 20.93
C ASN A 329 26.61 0.15 22.13
N ARG A 330 27.01 1.43 22.18
CA ARG A 330 27.68 2.00 23.35
C ARG A 330 26.80 1.94 24.59
N ARG A 331 25.53 2.37 24.49
CA ARG A 331 24.55 2.31 25.59
C ARG A 331 24.30 0.89 26.10
N LEU A 332 24.27 -0.09 25.18
CA LEU A 332 24.12 -1.49 25.55
C LEU A 332 25.37 -2.06 26.26
N SER A 333 26.56 -1.51 26.03
CA SER A 333 27.78 -1.91 26.70
C SER A 333 27.99 -1.25 28.07
N GLU A 334 27.25 -0.18 28.36
CA GLU A 334 27.28 0.49 29.67
C GLU A 334 26.40 -0.32 30.66
N PRO A 335 26.91 -0.72 31.85
CA PRO A 335 26.07 -1.43 32.82
C PRO A 335 24.92 -0.55 33.27
N ALA A 336 23.72 -1.12 33.41
CA ALA A 336 22.57 -0.42 33.96
C ALA A 336 22.93 0.20 35.31
N LEU A 337 22.70 1.50 35.48
CA LEU A 337 22.91 2.17 36.76
C LEU A 337 22.09 1.44 37.83
N GLN A 338 22.79 0.68 38.69
CA GLN A 338 22.14 0.12 39.88
C GLN A 338 21.67 1.29 40.72
N GLU A 339 20.38 1.39 40.98
CA GLU A 339 19.84 2.24 42.05
C GLU A 339 20.53 1.85 43.36
N HIS A 340 21.49 2.65 43.76
CA HIS A 340 21.98 2.65 45.14
C HIS A 340 20.82 3.15 46.05
N VAL A 341 19.94 2.28 46.43
CA VAL A 341 19.15 2.46 47.65
C VAL A 341 20.12 2.35 48.79
N THR A 342 20.72 3.44 49.19
CA THR A 342 21.37 3.59 50.50
C THR A 342 20.24 3.51 51.55
N VAL A 343 19.99 2.32 52.06
CA VAL A 343 19.26 2.17 53.31
C VAL A 343 20.18 2.68 54.41
N ASP A 344 19.96 3.90 54.81
CA ASP A 344 20.59 4.52 55.98
C ASP A 344 20.07 3.78 57.22
N SER A 345 20.84 2.82 57.67
CA SER A 345 20.62 2.14 58.94
C SER A 345 21.05 3.06 60.09
N ALA A 346 20.13 3.98 60.47
CA ALA A 346 20.25 4.65 61.77
C ALA A 346 20.08 3.61 62.89
N GLY A 347 21.20 3.23 63.47
CA GLY A 347 21.24 2.38 64.67
C GLY A 347 20.60 3.12 65.87
N PRO A 348 20.08 2.38 66.83
CA PRO A 348 19.47 2.97 68.00
C PRO A 348 20.57 3.50 68.97
N VAL A 349 20.43 4.80 69.32
CA VAL A 349 21.14 5.34 70.47
C VAL A 349 20.28 5.04 71.70
N GLY A 350 20.92 4.43 72.69
CA GLY A 350 20.41 3.96 73.96
C GLY A 350 19.90 5.08 74.91
#